data_fbb6413a4d87a00657bff2969ad99d8a
#
_entry.id   fbb6413a4d87a00657bff2969ad99d8a
#
_cell.length_a   1.000
_cell.length_b   1.000
_cell.length_c   1.000
_cell.angle_alpha   90.00
_cell.angle_beta   90.00
_cell.angle_gamma   90.00
#
_symmetry.space_group_name_H-M   'P 1'
#
loop_
_entity.id
_entity.type
_entity.pdbx_description
1 polymer ?
#
loop_
_entity_poly.entity_id
_entity_poly.type
_entity_poly.pdbx_seq_one_letter_code
_entity_poly.pdbx_strand_id
1 'polypeptide(L)'
;MKLFNTGAMRRVNNHARLTAANDLVQRTLAQHGLATPTEHGEASERPAMQSISDLLSKLGAAASQHASSTPDIPVGARFLSDTFSCPAGSRSFRTYIPSSATESARGVVVMLHGCTQTPEDFAAGTGMNRLAEEHRFIVVYPAQSRRNNTQSCWNWFSRGDQRRGAGEPAILAGMVQQVCATHGIAKDRTFVAGLSAGAAMAVILGETYPDVFAAVGVHSGLAYGSAKDVASAFAAMAGPTGAPLPKKSQI
;
A
#
# COMPACT_ATOMS: atom_id res chain seq x y z
N MET A 1 30.03 48.85 21.26
CA MET A 1 30.30 48.27 19.94
C MET A 1 30.70 46.82 20.17
N LYS A 2 29.73 45.87 20.03
CA LYS A 2 29.98 44.43 20.23
C LYS A 2 29.75 43.75 18.88
N LEU A 3 30.81 43.14 18.35
CA LEU A 3 30.84 42.40 17.11
C LEU A 3 30.14 41.06 17.30
N PHE A 4 29.12 40.77 16.48
CA PHE A 4 28.48 39.44 16.41
C PHE A 4 29.34 38.53 15.54
N ASN A 5 29.78 37.42 16.16
CA ASN A 5 30.52 36.35 15.51
C ASN A 5 29.55 35.47 14.75
N THR A 6 29.59 35.46 13.41
CA THR A 6 28.81 34.60 12.53
C THR A 6 29.43 33.21 12.52
N GLY A 7 28.82 32.30 13.28
CA GLY A 7 29.21 30.89 13.32
C GLY A 7 29.11 30.22 11.93
N ALA A 8 30.21 29.61 11.51
CA ALA A 8 30.34 28.86 10.27
C ALA A 8 29.31 27.70 10.21
N MET A 9 28.46 27.70 9.19
CA MET A 9 27.61 26.55 8.87
C MET A 9 28.47 25.34 8.53
N ARG A 10 28.45 24.34 9.40
CA ARG A 10 29.11 23.06 9.18
C ARG A 10 28.39 22.32 8.06
N ARG A 11 29.00 22.19 6.88
CA ARG A 11 28.50 21.34 5.78
C ARG A 11 28.45 19.91 6.29
N VAL A 12 27.25 19.38 6.49
CA VAL A 12 27.04 17.99 6.86
C VAL A 12 27.31 17.13 5.64
N ASN A 13 28.34 16.31 5.73
CA ASN A 13 28.81 15.45 4.64
C ASN A 13 27.78 14.33 4.38
N ASN A 14 26.98 14.45 3.33
CA ASN A 14 25.93 13.47 2.96
C ASN A 14 26.52 12.08 2.70
N HIS A 15 27.78 11.98 2.31
CA HIS A 15 28.46 10.70 2.09
C HIS A 15 28.57 9.87 3.38
N ALA A 16 28.91 10.47 4.52
CA ALA A 16 29.02 9.77 5.80
C ALA A 16 27.65 9.23 6.29
N ARG A 17 26.56 9.93 5.99
CA ARG A 17 25.20 9.46 6.34
C ARG A 17 24.75 8.29 5.50
N LEU A 18 25.05 8.30 4.20
CA LEU A 18 24.75 7.19 3.28
C LEU A 18 25.56 5.94 3.65
N THR A 19 26.84 6.10 4.01
CA THR A 19 27.69 4.99 4.47
C THR A 19 27.13 4.38 5.77
N ALA A 20 26.78 5.21 6.75
CA ALA A 20 26.21 4.73 8.01
C ALA A 20 24.84 4.04 7.84
N ALA A 21 24.00 4.52 6.93
CA ALA A 21 22.74 3.88 6.59
C ALA A 21 22.97 2.52 5.92
N ASN A 22 23.91 2.44 5.00
CA ASN A 22 24.27 1.20 4.33
C ASN A 22 24.84 0.16 5.30
N ASP A 23 25.71 0.58 6.22
CA ASP A 23 26.26 -0.28 7.27
C ASP A 23 25.17 -0.79 8.24
N LEU A 24 24.16 0.01 8.52
CA LEU A 24 23.02 -0.42 9.33
C LEU A 24 22.20 -1.49 8.61
N VAL A 25 21.91 -1.28 7.32
CA VAL A 25 21.20 -2.26 6.49
C VAL A 25 21.97 -3.57 6.40
N GLN A 26 23.28 -3.52 6.15
CA GLN A 26 24.12 -4.72 6.07
C GLN A 26 24.16 -5.50 7.39
N ARG A 27 24.28 -4.80 8.52
CA ARG A 27 24.22 -5.44 9.84
C ARG A 27 22.88 -6.09 10.12
N THR A 28 21.78 -5.43 9.75
CA THR A 28 20.44 -5.99 9.94
C THR A 28 20.24 -7.23 9.07
N LEU A 29 20.67 -7.20 7.82
CA LEU A 29 20.61 -8.37 6.91
C LEU A 29 21.46 -9.53 7.44
N ALA A 30 22.66 -9.24 7.99
CA ALA A 30 23.52 -10.25 8.59
C ALA A 30 22.89 -10.90 9.84
N GLN A 31 22.22 -10.11 10.69
CA GLN A 31 21.51 -10.62 11.88
C GLN A 31 20.37 -11.58 11.52
N HIS A 32 19.77 -11.40 10.35
CA HIS A 32 18.67 -12.25 9.87
C HIS A 32 19.11 -13.33 8.87
N GLY A 33 20.45 -13.56 8.72
CA GLY A 33 20.99 -14.58 7.83
C GLY A 33 20.80 -14.31 6.33
N LEU A 34 20.53 -13.06 5.96
CA LEU A 34 20.25 -12.61 4.58
C LEU A 34 21.45 -11.91 3.93
N ALA A 35 22.58 -11.77 4.64
CA ALA A 35 23.81 -11.18 4.08
C ALA A 35 24.61 -12.26 3.34
N THR A 36 25.00 -11.98 2.08
CA THR A 36 25.98 -12.80 1.37
C THR A 36 27.37 -12.62 2.00
N PRO A 37 28.17 -13.70 2.23
CA PRO A 37 29.54 -13.57 2.73
C PRO A 37 30.39 -12.78 1.73
N THR A 38 30.95 -11.67 2.14
CA THR A 38 32.03 -10.98 1.40
C THR A 38 33.32 -11.72 1.68
N GLU A 39 33.79 -12.54 0.74
CA GLU A 39 35.15 -13.06 0.77
C GLU A 39 36.13 -11.89 0.57
N HIS A 40 37.04 -11.72 1.53
CA HIS A 40 38.23 -10.89 1.37
C HIS A 40 39.23 -11.63 0.48
N GLY A 41 39.44 -11.14 -0.72
CA GLY A 41 40.46 -11.60 -1.66
C GLY A 41 40.77 -10.52 -2.69
N GLU A 42 41.96 -10.01 -2.64
CA GLU A 42 42.84 -9.30 -3.59
C GLU A 42 42.24 -8.53 -4.78
N ALA A 43 42.83 -7.34 -4.97
CA ALA A 43 42.55 -6.36 -6.02
C ALA A 43 42.49 -6.99 -7.43
N SER A 44 41.31 -7.00 -8.01
CA SER A 44 41.11 -7.16 -9.46
C SER A 44 39.91 -6.32 -9.86
N GLU A 45 40.15 -5.49 -10.88
CA GLU A 45 39.28 -4.72 -11.77
C GLU A 45 37.83 -4.47 -11.28
N ARG A 46 37.51 -3.20 -11.06
CA ARG A 46 36.16 -2.71 -10.74
C ARG A 46 35.18 -3.17 -11.83
N PRO A 47 34.20 -4.03 -11.55
CA PRO A 47 33.09 -4.22 -12.47
C PRO A 47 32.30 -2.91 -12.53
N ALA A 48 31.98 -2.49 -13.75
CA ALA A 48 31.16 -1.32 -14.03
C ALA A 48 29.92 -1.33 -13.15
N MET A 49 29.57 -0.17 -12.58
CA MET A 49 28.37 0.06 -11.79
C MET A 49 27.18 -0.60 -12.50
N GLN A 50 26.67 -1.69 -11.94
CA GLN A 50 25.40 -2.25 -12.39
C GLN A 50 24.36 -1.15 -12.25
N SER A 51 23.70 -0.82 -13.34
CA SER A 51 22.73 0.27 -13.36
C SER A 51 21.59 -0.05 -12.41
N ILE A 52 20.99 0.99 -11.83
CA ILE A 52 19.77 0.85 -10.99
C ILE A 52 18.70 0.06 -11.77
N SER A 53 18.68 0.13 -13.10
CA SER A 53 17.78 -0.66 -13.95
C SER A 53 18.04 -2.17 -13.85
N ASP A 54 19.30 -2.63 -13.71
CA ASP A 54 19.63 -4.05 -13.54
C ASP A 54 19.23 -4.56 -12.15
N LEU A 55 19.37 -3.71 -11.14
CA LEU A 55 18.89 -4.02 -9.78
C LEU A 55 17.36 -4.12 -9.75
N LEU A 56 16.67 -3.18 -10.38
CA LEU A 56 15.22 -3.18 -10.53
C LEU A 56 14.73 -4.35 -11.39
N SER A 57 15.47 -4.73 -12.43
CA SER A 57 15.16 -5.91 -13.25
C SER A 57 15.32 -7.20 -12.46
N LYS A 58 16.36 -7.33 -11.63
CA LYS A 58 16.56 -8.50 -10.75
C LYS A 58 15.51 -8.56 -9.64
N LEU A 59 15.12 -7.42 -9.05
CA LEU A 59 14.02 -7.33 -8.09
C LEU A 59 12.68 -7.63 -8.78
N GLY A 60 12.46 -7.14 -9.99
CA GLY A 60 11.28 -7.44 -10.80
C GLY A 60 11.21 -8.92 -11.23
N ALA A 61 12.34 -9.54 -11.57
CA ALA A 61 12.40 -10.97 -11.89
C ALA A 61 12.15 -11.86 -10.66
N ALA A 62 12.66 -11.47 -9.48
CA ALA A 62 12.35 -12.14 -8.22
C ALA A 62 10.86 -12.00 -7.84
N ALA A 63 10.25 -10.84 -8.10
CA ALA A 63 8.81 -10.63 -7.92
C ALA A 63 7.96 -11.41 -8.93
N SER A 64 8.47 -11.66 -10.13
CA SER A 64 7.77 -12.43 -11.18
C SER A 64 7.77 -13.94 -10.94
N GLN A 65 8.59 -14.46 -10.03
CA GLN A 65 8.59 -15.87 -9.63
C GLN A 65 7.61 -16.19 -8.49
N HIS A 66 6.87 -15.21 -8.00
CA HIS A 66 5.72 -15.50 -7.17
C HIS A 66 4.62 -16.07 -8.10
N ALA A 67 4.60 -17.39 -8.22
CA ALA A 67 3.43 -18.11 -8.72
C ALA A 67 2.21 -17.49 -8.02
N SER A 68 1.15 -17.14 -8.78
CA SER A 68 -0.13 -16.67 -8.23
C SER A 68 -0.49 -17.55 -7.05
N SER A 69 -0.23 -17.09 -5.85
CA SER A 69 -0.54 -17.87 -4.66
C SER A 69 -2.05 -17.80 -4.49
N THR A 70 -2.73 -18.84 -4.94
CA THR A 70 -4.17 -18.98 -4.66
C THR A 70 -4.30 -19.08 -3.14
N PRO A 71 -5.10 -18.20 -2.50
CA PRO A 71 -5.29 -18.27 -1.06
C PRO A 71 -5.96 -19.61 -0.71
N ASP A 72 -5.57 -20.19 0.42
CA ASP A 72 -6.23 -21.37 0.96
C ASP A 72 -7.67 -21.02 1.36
N ILE A 73 -8.64 -21.80 0.86
CA ILE A 73 -10.07 -21.61 1.12
C ILE A 73 -10.59 -22.78 1.94
N PRO A 74 -10.83 -22.62 3.23
CA PRO A 74 -11.40 -23.65 4.09
C PRO A 74 -12.74 -24.17 3.59
N VAL A 75 -13.08 -25.41 3.95
CA VAL A 75 -14.38 -26.02 3.63
C VAL A 75 -15.50 -25.17 4.23
N GLY A 76 -16.48 -24.82 3.40
CA GLY A 76 -17.62 -23.95 3.80
C GLY A 76 -17.37 -22.45 3.60
N ALA A 77 -16.11 -22.00 3.44
CA ALA A 77 -15.81 -20.63 3.05
C ALA A 77 -15.99 -20.43 1.54
N ARG A 78 -16.16 -19.18 1.11
CA ARG A 78 -16.32 -18.81 -0.30
C ARG A 78 -15.37 -17.67 -0.66
N PHE A 79 -14.74 -17.77 -1.83
CA PHE A 79 -13.92 -16.71 -2.42
C PHE A 79 -14.47 -16.36 -3.79
N LEU A 80 -15.42 -15.43 -3.82
CA LEU A 80 -16.24 -15.08 -4.97
C LEU A 80 -15.58 -14.00 -5.82
N SER A 81 -15.85 -14.02 -7.14
CA SER A 81 -15.46 -12.94 -8.07
C SER A 81 -16.70 -12.20 -8.52
N ASP A 82 -16.63 -10.86 -8.50
CA ASP A 82 -17.71 -10.00 -8.96
C ASP A 82 -17.15 -8.70 -9.57
N THR A 83 -18.03 -7.89 -10.13
CA THR A 83 -17.68 -6.58 -10.71
C THR A 83 -18.71 -5.54 -10.26
N PHE A 84 -18.23 -4.47 -9.67
CA PHE A 84 -19.04 -3.30 -9.35
C PHE A 84 -18.89 -2.24 -10.44
N SER A 85 -20.02 -1.62 -10.82
CA SER A 85 -20.08 -0.55 -11.82
C SER A 85 -20.93 0.62 -11.32
N CYS A 86 -20.45 1.84 -11.57
CA CYS A 86 -21.15 3.08 -11.27
C CYS A 86 -20.75 4.16 -12.30
N PRO A 87 -21.34 5.37 -12.28
CA PRO A 87 -20.95 6.43 -13.21
C PRO A 87 -19.47 6.83 -13.20
N ALA A 88 -18.76 6.58 -12.08
CA ALA A 88 -17.31 6.82 -11.97
C ALA A 88 -16.45 5.73 -12.64
N GLY A 89 -17.03 4.60 -13.06
CA GLY A 89 -16.33 3.49 -13.69
C GLY A 89 -16.69 2.14 -13.08
N SER A 90 -15.84 1.13 -13.37
CA SER A 90 -16.04 -0.23 -12.85
C SER A 90 -14.74 -0.82 -12.33
N ARG A 91 -14.85 -1.74 -11.35
CA ARG A 91 -13.75 -2.56 -10.84
C ARG A 91 -14.24 -3.96 -10.51
N SER A 92 -13.46 -4.95 -10.91
CA SER A 92 -13.62 -6.31 -10.38
C SER A 92 -13.11 -6.39 -8.95
N PHE A 93 -13.60 -7.35 -8.20
CA PHE A 93 -13.19 -7.59 -6.82
C PHE A 93 -13.40 -9.05 -6.43
N ARG A 94 -12.71 -9.47 -5.38
CA ARG A 94 -12.96 -10.73 -4.70
C ARG A 94 -13.64 -10.46 -3.37
N THR A 95 -14.57 -11.34 -3.01
CA THR A 95 -15.19 -11.34 -1.69
C THR A 95 -14.90 -12.65 -1.00
N TYR A 96 -14.21 -12.61 0.12
CA TYR A 96 -14.05 -13.74 0.99
C TYR A 96 -15.15 -13.73 2.05
N ILE A 97 -15.93 -14.81 2.07
CA ILE A 97 -16.99 -15.04 3.04
C ILE A 97 -16.57 -16.23 3.89
N PRO A 98 -16.22 -16.03 5.17
CA PRO A 98 -15.74 -17.11 6.02
C PRO A 98 -16.83 -18.13 6.32
N SER A 99 -16.44 -19.38 6.52
CA SER A 99 -17.34 -20.45 6.91
C SER A 99 -18.04 -20.18 8.24
N SER A 100 -17.37 -19.45 9.12
CA SER A 100 -17.85 -19.03 10.43
C SER A 100 -18.89 -17.91 10.39
N ALA A 101 -19.13 -17.27 9.23
CA ALA A 101 -20.05 -16.13 9.08
C ALA A 101 -21.20 -16.41 8.11
N THR A 102 -21.54 -17.68 7.87
CA THR A 102 -22.61 -18.08 6.96
C THR A 102 -24.00 -17.55 7.35
N GLU A 103 -24.27 -17.38 8.64
CA GLU A 103 -25.53 -16.83 9.13
C GLU A 103 -25.47 -15.33 9.43
N SER A 104 -24.34 -14.81 9.92
CA SER A 104 -24.17 -13.39 10.20
C SER A 104 -22.69 -12.99 10.30
N ALA A 105 -22.23 -12.14 9.38
CA ALA A 105 -20.93 -11.51 9.49
C ALA A 105 -20.95 -10.33 10.48
N ARG A 106 -19.85 -10.12 11.19
CA ARG A 106 -19.71 -9.03 12.17
C ARG A 106 -19.35 -7.69 11.54
N GLY A 107 -18.84 -7.70 10.31
CA GLY A 107 -18.40 -6.50 9.60
C GLY A 107 -17.77 -6.83 8.27
N VAL A 108 -17.30 -5.80 7.58
CA VAL A 108 -16.56 -5.87 6.31
C VAL A 108 -15.22 -5.19 6.45
N VAL A 109 -14.16 -5.84 5.99
CA VAL A 109 -12.84 -5.23 5.83
C VAL A 109 -12.50 -5.17 4.35
N VAL A 110 -12.21 -3.98 3.84
CA VAL A 110 -11.71 -3.78 2.47
C VAL A 110 -10.20 -3.80 2.50
N MET A 111 -9.58 -4.63 1.65
CA MET A 111 -8.14 -4.82 1.58
C MET A 111 -7.61 -4.33 0.23
N LEU A 112 -6.91 -3.19 0.23
CA LEU A 112 -6.37 -2.55 -0.97
C LEU A 112 -4.91 -2.94 -1.17
N HIS A 113 -4.66 -3.68 -2.24
CA HIS A 113 -3.31 -4.19 -2.57
C HIS A 113 -2.34 -3.06 -2.98
N GLY A 114 -1.05 -3.34 -2.92
CA GLY A 114 0.01 -2.47 -3.44
C GLY A 114 0.12 -2.54 -4.97
N CYS A 115 0.99 -1.70 -5.55
CA CYS A 115 1.29 -1.75 -6.98
C CYS A 115 1.74 -3.15 -7.41
N THR A 116 1.41 -3.54 -8.64
CA THR A 116 1.75 -4.82 -9.29
C THR A 116 1.13 -6.09 -8.67
N GLN A 117 0.44 -5.97 -7.54
CA GLN A 117 -0.23 -7.10 -6.89
C GLN A 117 -1.64 -7.33 -7.46
N THR A 118 -2.17 -8.51 -7.17
CA THR A 118 -3.56 -8.90 -7.43
C THR A 118 -4.34 -9.07 -6.12
N PRO A 119 -5.68 -9.13 -6.15
CA PRO A 119 -6.49 -9.50 -5.00
C PRO A 119 -6.08 -10.84 -4.37
N GLU A 120 -5.74 -11.83 -5.19
CA GLU A 120 -5.34 -13.16 -4.79
C GLU A 120 -3.98 -13.14 -4.07
N ASP A 121 -3.00 -12.44 -4.64
CA ASP A 121 -1.68 -12.27 -4.02
C ASP A 121 -1.81 -11.58 -2.67
N PHE A 122 -2.68 -10.56 -2.59
CA PHE A 122 -2.87 -9.79 -1.37
C PHE A 122 -3.61 -10.58 -0.30
N ALA A 123 -4.62 -11.38 -0.70
CA ALA A 123 -5.32 -12.28 0.21
C ALA A 123 -4.38 -13.34 0.81
N ALA A 124 -3.57 -13.98 -0.04
CA ALA A 124 -2.59 -14.97 0.40
C ALA A 124 -1.50 -14.35 1.29
N GLY A 125 -0.92 -13.21 0.87
CA GLY A 125 0.21 -12.58 1.56
C GLY A 125 -0.14 -11.95 2.90
N THR A 126 -1.37 -11.43 3.06
CA THR A 126 -1.80 -10.79 4.32
C THR A 126 -2.35 -11.78 5.35
N GLY A 127 -2.75 -12.97 4.93
CA GLY A 127 -3.44 -13.93 5.79
C GLY A 127 -4.77 -13.42 6.34
N MET A 128 -5.37 -12.39 5.73
CA MET A 128 -6.58 -11.76 6.23
C MET A 128 -7.78 -12.71 6.22
N ASN A 129 -7.82 -13.69 5.28
CA ASN A 129 -8.86 -14.72 5.26
C ASN A 129 -8.87 -15.58 6.53
N ARG A 130 -7.69 -15.89 7.10
CA ARG A 130 -7.59 -16.62 8.36
C ARG A 130 -8.17 -15.81 9.53
N LEU A 131 -7.88 -14.51 9.60
CA LEU A 131 -8.47 -13.63 10.60
C LEU A 131 -9.97 -13.46 10.38
N ALA A 132 -10.43 -13.48 9.13
CA ALA A 132 -11.85 -13.45 8.80
C ALA A 132 -12.59 -14.68 9.35
N GLU A 133 -12.02 -15.88 9.24
CA GLU A 133 -12.57 -17.11 9.86
C GLU A 133 -12.65 -16.97 11.38
N GLU A 134 -11.59 -16.49 12.02
CA GLU A 134 -11.48 -16.36 13.46
C GLU A 134 -12.47 -15.32 14.03
N HIS A 135 -12.64 -14.20 13.34
CA HIS A 135 -13.40 -13.06 13.85
C HIS A 135 -14.76 -12.85 13.17
N ARG A 136 -15.13 -13.67 12.18
CA ARG A 136 -16.41 -13.66 11.47
C ARG A 136 -16.69 -12.36 10.72
N PHE A 137 -15.75 -11.85 9.94
CA PHE A 137 -15.96 -10.70 9.06
C PHE A 137 -15.74 -11.07 7.59
N ILE A 138 -16.43 -10.37 6.69
CA ILE A 138 -16.24 -10.51 5.25
C ILE A 138 -15.01 -9.68 4.84
N VAL A 139 -14.21 -10.20 3.91
CA VAL A 139 -13.11 -9.42 3.31
C VAL A 139 -13.41 -9.14 1.85
N VAL A 140 -13.27 -7.87 1.46
CA VAL A 140 -13.39 -7.42 0.07
C VAL A 140 -12.00 -7.03 -0.43
N TYR A 141 -11.58 -7.62 -1.55
CA TYR A 141 -10.31 -7.35 -2.21
C TYR A 141 -10.59 -6.75 -3.60
N PRO A 142 -10.69 -5.43 -3.73
CA PRO A 142 -10.83 -4.79 -5.03
C PRO A 142 -9.58 -5.00 -5.90
N ALA A 143 -9.78 -5.11 -7.22
CA ALA A 143 -8.70 -5.25 -8.19
C ALA A 143 -8.43 -3.94 -8.92
N GLN A 144 -7.20 -3.49 -8.92
CA GLN A 144 -6.77 -2.46 -9.85
C GLN A 144 -6.28 -3.11 -11.15
N SER A 145 -6.76 -2.64 -12.28
CA SER A 145 -6.40 -3.20 -13.58
C SER A 145 -5.26 -2.42 -14.25
N ARG A 146 -4.46 -3.12 -15.05
CA ARG A 146 -3.43 -2.47 -15.89
C ARG A 146 -4.00 -1.51 -16.93
N ARG A 147 -5.30 -1.62 -17.28
CA ARG A 147 -6.00 -0.67 -18.16
C ARG A 147 -6.19 0.69 -17.50
N ASN A 148 -6.36 0.72 -16.19
CA ASN A 148 -6.58 1.96 -15.42
C ASN A 148 -5.27 2.55 -14.90
N ASN A 149 -4.27 1.71 -14.66
CA ASN A 149 -2.92 2.10 -14.29
C ASN A 149 -1.96 0.98 -14.71
N THR A 150 -0.94 1.28 -15.51
CA THR A 150 -0.01 0.31 -16.09
C THR A 150 0.73 -0.54 -15.07
N GLN A 151 0.93 -0.01 -13.86
CA GLN A 151 1.57 -0.70 -12.73
C GLN A 151 0.54 -1.31 -11.77
N SER A 152 -0.76 -1.33 -12.13
CA SER A 152 -1.83 -1.73 -11.21
C SER A 152 -1.78 -0.99 -9.88
N CYS A 153 -1.27 0.24 -9.85
CA CYS A 153 -1.31 1.12 -8.68
C CYS A 153 -2.66 1.83 -8.59
N TRP A 154 -3.18 2.01 -7.38
CA TRP A 154 -4.29 2.95 -7.16
C TRP A 154 -3.83 4.36 -7.51
N ASN A 155 -4.70 5.14 -8.17
CA ASN A 155 -4.36 6.47 -8.68
C ASN A 155 -4.48 7.56 -7.59
N TRP A 156 -4.01 7.25 -6.38
CA TRP A 156 -4.08 8.10 -5.18
C TRP A 156 -3.51 9.51 -5.37
N PHE A 157 -2.62 9.72 -6.34
CA PHE A 157 -2.00 10.98 -6.70
C PHE A 157 -2.84 11.82 -7.69
N SER A 158 -3.89 11.26 -8.26
CA SER A 158 -4.75 11.95 -9.22
C SER A 158 -5.77 12.81 -8.48
N ARG A 159 -5.91 14.08 -8.85
CA ARG A 159 -6.90 15.00 -8.24
C ARG A 159 -8.34 14.50 -8.37
N GLY A 160 -8.65 13.77 -9.44
CA GLY A 160 -9.96 13.17 -9.66
C GLY A 160 -10.25 12.06 -8.66
N ASP A 161 -9.20 11.37 -8.20
CA ASP A 161 -9.25 10.24 -7.28
C ASP A 161 -9.01 10.63 -5.81
N GLN A 162 -9.16 11.91 -5.48
CA GLN A 162 -9.05 12.44 -4.11
C GLN A 162 -10.33 13.16 -3.65
N ARG A 163 -11.47 12.89 -4.29
CA ARG A 163 -12.73 13.58 -4.00
C ARG A 163 -13.88 12.60 -3.88
N ARG A 164 -14.82 12.95 -3.01
CA ARG A 164 -16.08 12.23 -2.88
C ARG A 164 -16.88 12.33 -4.20
N GLY A 165 -17.52 11.23 -4.59
CA GLY A 165 -18.39 11.15 -5.77
C GLY A 165 -17.65 11.03 -7.10
N ALA A 166 -16.32 10.92 -7.11
CA ALA A 166 -15.50 10.84 -8.32
C ALA A 166 -14.44 9.75 -8.24
N GLY A 167 -14.00 9.26 -9.40
CA GLY A 167 -12.87 8.36 -9.57
C GLY A 167 -12.94 7.06 -8.76
N GLU A 168 -11.78 6.53 -8.43
CA GLU A 168 -11.65 5.27 -7.69
C GLU A 168 -12.33 5.28 -6.32
N PRO A 169 -12.27 6.37 -5.51
CA PRO A 169 -12.96 6.39 -4.22
C PRO A 169 -14.46 6.17 -4.34
N ALA A 170 -15.11 6.72 -5.37
CA ALA A 170 -16.55 6.52 -5.58
C ALA A 170 -16.88 5.07 -5.94
N ILE A 171 -16.05 4.43 -6.76
CA ILE A 171 -16.22 3.02 -7.14
C ILE A 171 -16.04 2.14 -5.90
N LEU A 172 -14.97 2.35 -5.12
CA LEU A 172 -14.66 1.54 -3.95
C LEU A 172 -15.72 1.69 -2.85
N ALA A 173 -16.14 2.91 -2.55
CA ALA A 173 -17.19 3.15 -1.55
C ALA A 173 -18.53 2.53 -1.97
N GLY A 174 -18.93 2.68 -3.24
CA GLY A 174 -20.15 2.08 -3.75
C GLY A 174 -20.13 0.55 -3.74
N MET A 175 -18.99 -0.05 -4.13
CA MET A 175 -18.76 -1.50 -4.06
C MET A 175 -18.99 -2.03 -2.63
N VAL A 176 -18.38 -1.38 -1.66
CA VAL A 176 -18.50 -1.79 -0.25
C VAL A 176 -19.92 -1.63 0.26
N GLN A 177 -20.58 -0.53 -0.08
CA GLN A 177 -21.98 -0.32 0.28
C GLN A 177 -22.90 -1.42 -0.28
N GLN A 178 -22.66 -1.88 -1.53
CA GLN A 178 -23.37 -3.01 -2.13
C GLN A 178 -23.12 -4.30 -1.33
N VAL A 179 -21.86 -4.61 -0.99
CA VAL A 179 -21.53 -5.81 -0.18
C VAL A 179 -22.21 -5.74 1.19
N CYS A 180 -22.17 -4.59 1.85
CA CYS A 180 -22.83 -4.39 3.14
C CYS A 180 -24.34 -4.61 3.05
N ALA A 181 -24.99 -4.07 2.01
CA ALA A 181 -26.42 -4.26 1.79
C ALA A 181 -26.76 -5.73 1.53
N THR A 182 -25.96 -6.43 0.71
CA THR A 182 -26.16 -7.85 0.39
C THR A 182 -26.06 -8.75 1.63
N HIS A 183 -25.20 -8.40 2.57
CA HIS A 183 -24.92 -9.21 3.77
C HIS A 183 -25.51 -8.65 5.08
N GLY A 184 -26.33 -7.61 5.02
CA GLY A 184 -26.95 -7.00 6.19
C GLY A 184 -25.95 -6.37 7.20
N ILE A 185 -24.79 -5.87 6.71
CA ILE A 185 -23.76 -5.28 7.55
C ILE A 185 -24.08 -3.82 7.83
N ALA A 186 -24.04 -3.43 9.10
CA ALA A 186 -24.22 -2.05 9.51
C ALA A 186 -23.04 -1.17 9.10
N LYS A 187 -23.31 0.12 8.80
CA LYS A 187 -22.30 1.07 8.28
C LYS A 187 -21.14 1.31 9.24
N ASP A 188 -21.37 1.26 10.54
CA ASP A 188 -20.36 1.42 11.60
C ASP A 188 -19.42 0.20 11.75
N ARG A 189 -19.61 -0.85 10.94
CA ARG A 189 -18.83 -2.09 10.92
C ARG A 189 -18.09 -2.32 9.61
N THR A 190 -17.75 -1.24 8.93
CA THR A 190 -17.02 -1.28 7.67
C THR A 190 -15.67 -0.60 7.84
N PHE A 191 -14.62 -1.31 7.44
CA PHE A 191 -13.24 -0.88 7.63
C PHE A 191 -12.48 -0.97 6.31
N VAL A 192 -11.45 -0.16 6.13
CA VAL A 192 -10.56 -0.25 4.97
C VAL A 192 -9.11 -0.27 5.42
N ALA A 193 -8.33 -1.14 4.81
CA ALA A 193 -6.88 -1.17 5.02
C ALA A 193 -6.15 -1.37 3.70
N GLY A 194 -4.89 -0.97 3.63
CA GLY A 194 -4.12 -1.13 2.41
C GLY A 194 -2.61 -1.06 2.62
N LEU A 195 -1.90 -1.46 1.57
CA LEU A 195 -0.44 -1.43 1.49
C LEU A 195 0.02 -0.46 0.41
N SER A 196 1.02 0.39 0.70
CA SER A 196 1.66 1.28 -0.28
C SER A 196 0.63 2.17 -1.01
N ALA A 197 0.47 2.06 -2.33
CA ALA A 197 -0.56 2.79 -3.09
C ALA A 197 -1.99 2.48 -2.59
N GLY A 198 -2.25 1.23 -2.15
CA GLY A 198 -3.52 0.85 -1.54
C GLY A 198 -3.74 1.52 -0.18
N ALA A 199 -2.67 1.71 0.60
CA ALA A 199 -2.75 2.43 1.86
C ALA A 199 -3.01 3.93 1.65
N ALA A 200 -2.40 4.55 0.65
CA ALA A 200 -2.68 5.94 0.28
C ALA A 200 -4.15 6.12 -0.17
N MET A 201 -4.68 5.16 -0.94
CA MET A 201 -6.09 5.15 -1.32
C MET A 201 -7.00 4.90 -0.11
N ALA A 202 -6.61 4.06 0.86
CA ALA A 202 -7.35 3.85 2.10
C ALA A 202 -7.46 5.16 2.92
N VAL A 203 -6.39 5.96 2.99
CA VAL A 203 -6.42 7.29 3.61
C VAL A 203 -7.43 8.20 2.90
N ILE A 204 -7.42 8.23 1.56
CA ILE A 204 -8.38 9.01 0.77
C ILE A 204 -9.82 8.57 1.06
N LEU A 205 -10.08 7.26 1.17
CA LEU A 205 -11.41 6.75 1.51
C LEU A 205 -11.85 7.17 2.91
N GLY A 206 -10.96 7.12 3.90
CA GLY A 206 -11.25 7.60 5.24
C GLY A 206 -11.62 9.08 5.29
N GLU A 207 -10.90 9.92 4.54
CA GLU A 207 -11.15 11.36 4.46
C GLU A 207 -12.42 11.73 3.66
N THR A 208 -12.68 10.99 2.56
CA THR A 208 -13.77 11.34 1.64
C THR A 208 -15.09 10.61 1.93
N TYR A 209 -15.05 9.48 2.64
CA TYR A 209 -16.19 8.63 3.00
C TYR A 209 -16.18 8.20 4.48
N PRO A 210 -16.05 9.15 5.45
CA PRO A 210 -16.05 8.82 6.88
C PRO A 210 -17.40 8.24 7.36
N ASP A 211 -18.46 8.43 6.59
CA ASP A 211 -19.79 7.87 6.81
C ASP A 211 -19.92 6.40 6.33
N VAL A 212 -18.92 5.90 5.59
CA VAL A 212 -18.85 4.52 5.07
C VAL A 212 -17.82 3.72 5.85
N PHE A 213 -16.66 4.29 6.14
CA PHE A 213 -15.53 3.61 6.78
C PHE A 213 -15.34 4.09 8.23
N ALA A 214 -15.58 3.18 9.18
CA ALA A 214 -15.45 3.46 10.62
C ALA A 214 -13.98 3.56 11.07
N ALA A 215 -13.06 2.87 10.39
CA ALA A 215 -11.63 2.98 10.64
C ALA A 215 -10.78 2.66 9.39
N VAL A 216 -9.54 3.15 9.40
CA VAL A 216 -8.58 3.03 8.30
C VAL A 216 -7.28 2.42 8.82
N GLY A 217 -6.81 1.35 8.17
CA GLY A 217 -5.50 0.74 8.38
C GLY A 217 -4.51 1.16 7.28
N VAL A 218 -3.38 1.74 7.66
CA VAL A 218 -2.40 2.29 6.72
C VAL A 218 -1.05 1.62 6.92
N HIS A 219 -0.58 0.87 5.90
CA HIS A 219 0.76 0.29 5.92
C HIS A 219 1.60 0.86 4.77
N SER A 220 2.66 1.61 5.09
CA SER A 220 3.57 2.25 4.11
C SER A 220 2.83 3.15 3.10
N GLY A 221 1.76 3.82 3.52
CA GLY A 221 0.99 4.74 2.71
C GLY A 221 1.47 6.17 2.82
N LEU A 222 0.80 7.06 2.09
CA LEU A 222 1.07 8.49 2.03
C LEU A 222 -0.14 9.27 2.55
N ALA A 223 0.12 10.45 3.10
CA ALA A 223 -0.93 11.31 3.65
C ALA A 223 -1.88 11.83 2.54
N TYR A 224 -3.10 12.13 2.92
CA TYR A 224 -4.07 12.77 2.03
C TYR A 224 -3.51 14.07 1.44
N GLY A 225 -3.69 14.26 0.13
CA GLY A 225 -3.24 15.47 -0.55
C GLY A 225 -1.72 15.63 -0.71
N SER A 226 -0.91 14.62 -0.35
CA SER A 226 0.56 14.67 -0.48
C SER A 226 1.05 14.71 -1.92
N ALA A 227 0.23 14.34 -2.89
CA ALA A 227 0.51 14.46 -4.32
C ALA A 227 -0.73 14.90 -5.10
N LYS A 228 -0.54 15.48 -6.29
CA LYS A 228 -1.59 15.96 -7.20
C LYS A 228 -1.39 15.51 -8.66
N ASP A 229 -0.28 14.85 -8.92
CA ASP A 229 0.15 14.30 -10.20
C ASP A 229 1.28 13.27 -10.01
N VAL A 230 1.69 12.61 -11.09
CA VAL A 230 2.75 11.58 -11.05
C VAL A 230 4.08 12.12 -10.52
N ALA A 231 4.47 13.33 -10.93
CA ALA A 231 5.76 13.92 -10.52
C ALA A 231 5.81 14.19 -9.01
N SER A 232 4.75 14.79 -8.46
CA SER A 232 4.61 15.01 -7.02
C SER A 232 4.46 13.70 -6.23
N ALA A 233 3.90 12.64 -6.83
CA ALA A 233 3.85 11.32 -6.21
C ALA A 233 5.26 10.74 -6.00
N PHE A 234 6.12 10.79 -7.02
CA PHE A 234 7.52 10.36 -6.88
C PHE A 234 8.27 11.19 -5.84
N ALA A 235 8.06 12.52 -5.82
CA ALA A 235 8.67 13.38 -4.81
C ALA A 235 8.20 13.02 -3.39
N ALA A 236 6.90 12.76 -3.20
CA ALA A 236 6.35 12.35 -1.91
C ALA A 236 6.89 10.99 -1.44
N MET A 237 7.06 10.03 -2.36
CA MET A 237 7.66 8.71 -2.05
C MET A 237 9.15 8.78 -1.72
N ALA A 238 9.89 9.74 -2.30
CA ALA A 238 11.30 9.95 -1.99
C ALA A 238 11.52 10.51 -0.56
N GLY A 239 10.46 10.95 0.11
CA GLY A 239 10.51 11.55 1.44
C GLY A 239 10.89 13.04 1.43
N PRO A 240 10.76 13.70 2.58
CA PRO A 240 11.04 15.13 2.66
C PRO A 240 12.53 15.40 2.49
N THR A 241 12.89 16.00 1.37
CA THR A 241 14.22 16.61 1.14
C THR A 241 14.30 17.92 1.95
N GLY A 242 14.31 17.83 3.28
CA GLY A 242 14.58 18.98 4.16
C GLY A 242 13.46 20.03 4.31
N ALA A 243 12.25 19.79 3.80
CA ALA A 243 11.11 20.67 4.03
C ALA A 243 10.45 20.41 5.41
N PRO A 244 10.06 21.44 6.18
CA PRO A 244 9.35 21.25 7.45
C PRO A 244 7.99 20.57 7.21
N LEU A 245 7.65 19.62 8.08
CA LEU A 245 6.32 19.00 8.10
C LEU A 245 5.23 20.08 8.20
N PRO A 246 4.11 19.97 7.46
CA PRO A 246 3.00 20.87 7.63
C PRO A 246 2.50 20.81 9.08
N LYS A 247 2.33 21.96 9.71
CA LYS A 247 1.77 22.09 11.05
C LYS A 247 0.36 21.47 11.04
N LYS A 248 0.09 20.58 12.01
CA LYS A 248 -1.26 20.08 12.26
C LYS A 248 -2.20 21.29 12.39
N SER A 249 -3.22 21.37 11.53
CA SER A 249 -4.37 22.21 11.83
C SER A 249 -5.08 21.58 13.04
N GLN A 250 -5.14 22.33 14.12
CA GLN A 250 -6.00 21.98 15.24
C GLN A 250 -7.45 22.10 14.75
N ILE A 251 -8.17 21.00 14.83
CA ILE A 251 -9.64 20.95 14.79
C ILE A 251 -10.13 21.14 16.20
#